data_bc7343b70cd8c72f4606e5487c1e6c7b
#
_entry.id   bc7343b70cd8c72f4606e5487c1e6c7b
#
_cell.length_a   1.000
_cell.length_b   1.000
_cell.length_c   1.000
_cell.angle_alpha   90.00
_cell.angle_beta   90.00
_cell.angle_gamma   90.00
#
_symmetry.space_group_name_H-M   'P 1'
#
loop_
_entity.id
_entity.type
_entity.pdbx_description
1 polymer ?
#
loop_
_entity_poly.entity_id
_entity_poly.type
_entity_poly.pdbx_seq_one_letter_code
_entity_poly.pdbx_strand_id
1 'polypeptide(L)'
;AAAEESVREEVPQPVKRKVKRNLPLIYLDEPKEVIGVTKVYNANEIEVDGTYIFLYGIYVNPETELGLEAKKFLENVVKNQVVRCSIVAYTFQDIATGMCYVGGENINRMLVTHKFSKNVAL
;
A
#
# COMPACT_ATOMS: atom_id res chain seq x y z
N ALA A 1 -13.46 -16.52 -7.62
CA ALA A 1 -13.14 -16.55 -7.25
C ALA A 1 -12.70 -16.41 -7.35
N ALA A 2 -12.99 -16.43 -7.54
CA ALA A 2 -12.61 -16.49 -7.24
C ALA A 2 -12.18 -16.50 -7.47
N ALA A 3 -12.14 -16.67 -7.72
CA ALA A 3 -11.76 -16.93 -7.61
C ALA A 3 -11.53 -16.93 -8.01
N GLU A 4 -11.74 -17.14 -8.35
CA GLU A 4 -11.51 -17.39 -8.33
C GLU A 4 -11.16 -17.21 -8.75
N GLU A 5 -11.29 -17.41 -9.04
CA GLU A 5 -10.93 -17.51 -9.00
C GLU A 5 -10.42 -17.38 -9.28
N SER A 6 -10.56 -17.74 -9.47
CA SER A 6 -10.03 -17.84 -9.38
C SER A 6 -9.55 -17.81 -9.70
N VAL A 7 -9.55 -18.29 -9.94
CA VAL A 7 -8.99 -18.42 -10.02
C VAL A 7 -8.64 -18.47 -10.62
N ARG A 8 -8.60 -18.95 -10.88
CA ARG A 8 -8.26 -19.02 -11.21
C ARG A 8 -7.79 -18.88 -11.93
N GLU A 9 -8.03 -18.94 -12.23
CA GLU A 9 -7.59 -18.72 -12.71
C GLU A 9 -7.08 -18.39 -13.31
N GLU A 10 -7.04 -18.59 -13.54
CA GLU A 10 -6.51 -18.10 -14.05
C GLU A 10 -5.73 -17.86 -14.57
N VAL A 11 -5.59 -17.98 -14.95
CA VAL A 11 -4.94 -17.54 -15.46
C VAL A 11 -4.19 -17.21 -15.99
N PRO A 12 -3.98 -17.29 -16.13
CA PRO A 12 -3.31 -16.70 -16.68
C PRO A 12 -2.79 -16.11 -17.36
N GLN A 13 -2.60 -15.89 -17.72
CA GLN A 13 -2.24 -15.08 -18.30
C GLN A 13 -1.44 -14.55 -18.61
N PRO A 14 -1.11 -14.26 -19.03
CA PRO A 14 -0.24 -13.59 -19.17
C PRO A 14 0.15 -12.65 -19.24
N VAL A 15 0.28 -12.42 -19.20
CA VAL A 15 0.56 -11.46 -19.24
C VAL A 15 0.91 -10.61 -19.09
N LYS A 16 1.23 -10.16 -19.17
CA LYS A 16 1.57 -9.25 -18.99
C LYS A 16 1.55 -8.37 -18.52
N ARG A 17 1.78 -8.04 -18.17
CA ARG A 17 1.61 -7.27 -17.62
C ARG A 17 1.61 -6.27 -17.17
N LYS A 18 1.72 -5.92 -17.15
CA LYS A 18 1.56 -4.81 -16.73
C LYS A 18 1.13 -4.76 -15.45
N VAL A 19 1.41 -3.87 -14.89
CA VAL A 19 1.11 -3.79 -13.62
C VAL A 19 -0.26 -3.70 -13.40
N LYS A 20 -0.70 -4.31 -12.47
CA LYS A 20 -1.92 -4.29 -12.20
C LYS A 20 -2.25 -3.61 -11.04
N ARG A 21 -2.92 -2.60 -11.11
CA ARG A 21 -3.36 -1.90 -9.99
C ARG A 21 -4.44 -2.63 -9.27
N ASN A 22 -5.05 -3.59 -9.95
CA ASN A 22 -6.10 -4.34 -9.32
C ASN A 22 -5.66 -5.72 -9.04
N LEU A 23 -4.45 -5.91 -8.58
CA LEU A 23 -3.99 -7.21 -8.19
C LEU A 23 -4.90 -7.77 -7.13
N PRO A 24 -5.21 -9.06 -7.22
CA PRO A 24 -6.08 -9.67 -6.23
C PRO A 24 -5.48 -9.57 -4.84
N LEU A 25 -6.33 -9.33 -3.88
CA LEU A 25 -5.93 -9.25 -2.48
C LEU A 25 -6.72 -10.28 -1.70
N ILE A 26 -6.07 -10.87 -0.72
CA ILE A 26 -6.72 -11.78 0.21
C ILE A 26 -7.00 -10.97 1.46
N TYR A 27 -8.26 -10.66 1.67
CA TYR A 27 -8.65 -9.79 2.79
C TYR A 27 -8.72 -10.56 4.08
N LEU A 28 -8.33 -9.91 5.16
CA LEU A 28 -8.41 -10.50 6.48
C LEU A 28 -9.81 -10.29 7.04
N ASP A 29 -10.28 -11.27 7.83
CA ASP A 29 -11.55 -11.13 8.52
C ASP A 29 -11.48 -9.98 9.52
N GLU A 30 -10.33 -9.85 10.19
CA GLU A 30 -10.12 -8.77 11.14
C GLU A 30 -8.79 -8.13 10.85
N PRO A 31 -8.73 -6.80 10.80
CA PRO A 31 -7.46 -6.11 10.54
C PRO A 31 -6.44 -6.43 11.62
N LYS A 32 -5.18 -6.47 11.21
CA LYS A 32 -4.09 -6.74 12.11
C LYS A 32 -3.29 -5.46 12.26
N GLU A 33 -2.98 -5.08 13.48
CA GLU A 33 -2.31 -3.81 13.72
C GLU A 33 -0.81 -3.97 13.87
N VAL A 34 -0.06 -3.04 13.26
CA VAL A 34 1.39 -2.98 13.38
C VAL A 34 1.74 -1.55 13.74
N ILE A 35 2.60 -1.37 14.74
CA ILE A 35 2.95 -0.04 15.25
C ILE A 35 4.46 0.04 15.37
N GLY A 36 5.03 1.14 14.91
CA GLY A 36 6.46 1.32 15.07
C GLY A 36 7.02 2.47 14.26
N VAL A 37 8.33 2.56 14.24
CA VAL A 37 9.05 3.52 13.43
C VAL A 37 9.04 3.03 12.00
N THR A 38 8.98 3.95 11.07
CA THR A 38 8.73 3.64 9.67
C THR A 38 9.95 3.91 8.80
N LYS A 39 10.22 2.98 7.89
CA LYS A 39 11.21 3.15 6.85
C LYS A 39 10.45 3.25 5.54
N VAL A 40 10.78 4.23 4.71
CA VAL A 40 10.07 4.48 3.46
C VAL A 40 10.92 3.99 2.30
N TYR A 41 10.39 3.09 1.48
CA TYR A 41 11.08 2.62 0.28
C TYR A 41 10.58 3.37 -0.95
N ASN A 42 9.30 3.56 -1.04
CA ASN A 42 8.67 4.29 -2.15
C ASN A 42 7.44 4.98 -1.60
N ALA A 43 6.77 5.72 -2.46
CA ALA A 43 5.58 6.46 -2.07
C ALA A 43 4.47 5.56 -1.55
N ASN A 44 4.46 4.29 -1.93
CA ASN A 44 3.42 3.36 -1.51
C ASN A 44 3.97 2.11 -0.82
N GLU A 45 5.27 2.11 -0.49
CA GLU A 45 5.90 0.94 0.12
C GLU A 45 6.69 1.37 1.33
N ILE A 46 6.29 0.90 2.48
CA ILE A 46 6.94 1.26 3.74
C ILE A 46 7.19 0.01 4.57
N GLU A 47 7.97 0.17 5.61
CA GLU A 47 8.20 -0.90 6.57
C GLU A 47 7.95 -0.33 7.96
N VAL A 48 7.09 -0.96 8.73
CA VAL A 48 6.78 -0.52 10.08
C VAL A 48 7.08 -1.69 11.02
N ASP A 49 7.97 -1.45 11.96
CA ASP A 49 8.36 -2.47 12.94
C ASP A 49 8.72 -3.79 12.26
N GLY A 50 9.52 -3.69 11.19
CA GLY A 50 9.99 -4.88 10.49
C GLY A 50 8.98 -5.49 9.53
N THR A 51 7.78 -4.95 9.44
CA THR A 51 6.76 -5.46 8.54
C THR A 51 6.70 -4.61 7.29
N TYR A 52 6.88 -5.24 6.13
CA TYR A 52 6.84 -4.55 4.85
C TYR A 52 5.39 -4.41 4.42
N ILE A 53 4.96 -3.19 4.09
CA ILE A 53 3.56 -2.89 3.87
C ILE A 53 3.37 -2.06 2.60
N PHE A 54 2.45 -2.49 1.74
CA PHE A 54 1.96 -1.65 0.65
C PHE A 54 0.83 -0.79 1.21
N LEU A 55 0.82 0.48 0.87
CA LEU A 55 -0.28 1.36 1.27
C LEU A 55 -1.50 1.07 0.41
N TYR A 56 -2.59 0.68 1.07
CA TYR A 56 -3.80 0.26 0.39
C TYR A 56 -4.38 1.40 -0.45
N GLY A 57 -4.70 1.11 -1.70
CA GLY A 57 -5.35 2.09 -2.58
C GLY A 57 -4.44 3.15 -3.15
N ILE A 58 -3.14 3.07 -2.93
CA ILE A 58 -2.20 4.08 -3.40
C ILE A 58 -1.43 3.55 -4.59
N TYR A 59 -1.57 4.22 -5.73
CA TYR A 59 -0.91 3.82 -6.97
C TYR A 59 -0.16 5.00 -7.54
N VAL A 60 1.15 4.98 -7.38
CA VAL A 60 2.01 6.01 -7.95
C VAL A 60 3.26 5.32 -8.44
N ASN A 61 3.70 5.66 -9.65
CA ASN A 61 4.88 5.05 -10.23
C ASN A 61 6.11 5.63 -9.54
N PRO A 62 6.90 4.80 -8.84
CA PRO A 62 8.04 5.32 -8.07
C PRO A 62 9.15 5.88 -8.94
N GLU A 63 9.15 5.59 -10.23
CA GLU A 63 10.23 6.04 -11.10
C GLU A 63 9.94 7.37 -11.76
N THR A 64 8.78 7.96 -11.51
CA THR A 64 8.45 9.27 -12.05
C THR A 64 8.88 10.35 -11.08
N GLU A 65 8.92 11.58 -11.58
CA GLU A 65 9.22 12.73 -10.73
C GLU A 65 8.18 12.86 -9.64
N LEU A 66 6.92 12.65 -9.99
CA LEU A 66 5.83 12.70 -9.01
C LEU A 66 6.04 11.62 -7.94
N GLY A 67 6.49 10.44 -8.35
CA GLY A 67 6.74 9.36 -7.39
C GLY A 67 7.86 9.72 -6.42
N LEU A 68 8.91 10.38 -6.92
CA LEU A 68 10.01 10.81 -6.05
C LEU A 68 9.55 11.89 -5.08
N GLU A 69 8.71 12.80 -5.54
CA GLU A 69 8.19 13.84 -4.65
C GLU A 69 7.28 13.24 -3.59
N ALA A 70 6.46 12.27 -3.99
CA ALA A 70 5.58 11.60 -3.05
C ALA A 70 6.37 10.85 -1.99
N LYS A 71 7.48 10.24 -2.39
CA LYS A 71 8.34 9.55 -1.43
C LYS A 71 8.91 10.53 -0.42
N LYS A 72 9.38 11.69 -0.89
CA LYS A 72 9.93 12.71 0.01
C LYS A 72 8.86 13.24 0.95
N PHE A 73 7.66 13.44 0.43
CA PHE A 73 6.54 13.88 1.26
C PHE A 73 6.29 12.86 2.36
N LEU A 74 6.25 11.59 2.01
CA LEU A 74 5.98 10.53 2.96
C LEU A 74 7.09 10.44 4.00
N GLU A 75 8.35 10.56 3.56
CA GLU A 75 9.47 10.55 4.48
C GLU A 75 9.36 11.66 5.52
N ASN A 76 8.93 12.83 5.09
CA ASN A 76 8.77 13.95 6.01
C ASN A 76 7.61 13.72 6.99
N VAL A 77 6.53 13.11 6.50
CA VAL A 77 5.36 12.88 7.34
C VAL A 77 5.68 11.90 8.46
N VAL A 78 6.46 10.86 8.17
CA VAL A 78 6.73 9.81 9.16
C VAL A 78 8.01 10.01 9.93
N LYS A 79 8.80 11.02 9.60
CA LYS A 79 10.10 11.23 10.23
C LYS A 79 9.95 11.40 11.73
N ASN A 80 10.66 10.58 12.49
CA ASN A 80 10.66 10.64 13.94
C ASN A 80 9.26 10.47 14.54
N GLN A 81 8.38 9.76 13.83
CA GLN A 81 7.02 9.53 14.29
C GLN A 81 6.78 8.04 14.47
N VAL A 82 5.86 7.71 15.35
CA VAL A 82 5.37 6.35 15.46
C VAL A 82 4.18 6.23 14.53
N VAL A 83 4.20 5.22 13.66
CA VAL A 83 3.16 5.00 12.68
C VAL A 83 2.39 3.76 13.06
N ARG A 84 1.07 3.82 12.93
CA ARG A 84 0.20 2.69 13.20
C ARG A 84 -0.46 2.28 11.91
N CYS A 85 -0.30 1.02 11.52
CA CYS A 85 -0.91 0.52 10.30
C CYS A 85 -1.92 -0.58 10.62
N SER A 86 -3.03 -0.53 9.93
CA SER A 86 -4.06 -1.56 10.02
C SER A 86 -3.93 -2.40 8.75
N ILE A 87 -3.46 -3.64 8.90
CA ILE A 87 -3.28 -4.54 7.78
C ILE A 87 -4.63 -5.13 7.45
N VAL A 88 -5.11 -4.88 6.24
CA VAL A 88 -6.45 -5.30 5.83
C VAL A 88 -6.43 -6.47 4.87
N ALA A 89 -5.30 -6.69 4.20
CA ALA A 89 -5.22 -7.74 3.19
C ALA A 89 -3.77 -8.13 2.95
N TYR A 90 -3.58 -9.25 2.27
CA TYR A 90 -2.27 -9.67 1.81
C TYR A 90 -2.34 -9.94 0.32
N THR A 91 -1.26 -9.69 -0.38
CA THR A 91 -1.16 -10.08 -1.78
C THR A 91 -0.93 -11.59 -1.86
N PHE A 92 -1.01 -12.13 -3.07
CA PHE A 92 -0.71 -13.54 -3.26
C PHE A 92 0.75 -13.87 -2.93
N GLN A 93 1.59 -12.86 -2.82
CA GLN A 93 2.98 -13.05 -2.45
C GLN A 93 3.20 -12.78 -0.97
N ASP A 94 2.11 -12.75 -0.21
CA ASP A 94 2.14 -12.57 1.24
C ASP A 94 2.68 -11.22 1.67
N ILE A 95 2.47 -10.20 0.84
CA ILE A 95 2.87 -8.85 1.22
C ILE A 95 1.68 -8.15 1.85
N ALA A 96 1.90 -7.61 3.04
CA ALA A 96 0.83 -6.93 3.78
C ALA A 96 0.40 -5.66 3.05
N THR A 97 -0.88 -5.38 3.11
CA THR A 97 -1.47 -4.19 2.50
C THR A 97 -2.33 -3.52 3.57
N GLY A 98 -2.12 -2.24 3.79
CA GLY A 98 -2.83 -1.61 4.89
C GLY A 98 -3.03 -0.13 4.79
N MET A 99 -3.79 0.37 5.77
CA MET A 99 -4.05 1.79 5.97
C MET A 99 -3.17 2.23 7.13
N CYS A 100 -2.43 3.30 6.94
CA CYS A 100 -1.47 3.72 7.96
C CYS A 100 -1.79 5.12 8.46
N TYR A 101 -1.46 5.36 9.72
CA TYR A 101 -1.82 6.58 10.41
C TYR A 101 -0.63 7.13 11.20
N VAL A 102 -0.52 8.44 11.21
CA VAL A 102 0.46 9.11 12.04
C VAL A 102 -0.26 10.29 12.71
N GLY A 103 -0.17 10.37 14.03
CA GLY A 103 -0.84 11.44 14.76
C GLY A 103 -2.35 11.48 14.50
N GLY A 104 -2.96 10.33 14.26
CA GLY A 104 -4.39 10.26 14.00
C GLY A 104 -4.79 10.55 12.58
N GLU A 105 -3.84 10.89 11.70
CA GLU A 105 -4.16 11.22 10.31
C GLU A 105 -3.81 10.07 9.40
N ASN A 106 -4.70 9.81 8.46
CA ASN A 106 -4.57 8.70 7.52
C ASN A 106 -3.57 9.06 6.43
N ILE A 107 -2.43 8.36 6.42
CA ILE A 107 -1.37 8.62 5.45
C ILE A 107 -1.82 8.32 4.04
N ASN A 108 -2.58 7.25 3.85
CA ASN A 108 -3.07 6.88 2.53
C ASN A 108 -3.91 8.03 1.95
N ARG A 109 -4.77 8.60 2.80
CA ARG A 109 -5.63 9.70 2.35
C ARG A 109 -4.80 10.95 2.06
N MET A 110 -3.75 11.20 2.83
CA MET A 110 -2.89 12.35 2.57
C MET A 110 -2.30 12.30 1.17
N LEU A 111 -1.85 11.12 0.74
CA LEU A 111 -1.25 10.98 -0.58
C LEU A 111 -2.26 11.25 -1.70
N VAL A 112 -3.50 10.86 -1.50
CA VAL A 112 -4.55 11.16 -2.46
C VAL A 112 -4.89 12.63 -2.45
N THR A 113 -5.03 13.21 -1.25
CA THR A 113 -5.40 14.60 -1.09
C THR A 113 -4.36 15.53 -1.71
N HIS A 114 -3.07 15.17 -1.60
CA HIS A 114 -2.01 15.97 -2.19
C HIS A 114 -1.76 15.59 -3.65
N LYS A 115 -2.63 14.74 -4.21
CA LYS A 115 -2.62 14.40 -5.63
C LYS A 115 -1.39 13.63 -6.07
N PHE A 116 -0.75 12.94 -5.12
CA PHE A 116 0.34 12.04 -5.47
C PHE A 116 -0.17 10.72 -6.00
N SER A 117 -1.42 10.40 -5.72
CA SER A 117 -2.04 9.16 -6.18
C SER A 117 -3.46 9.47 -6.63
N LYS A 118 -3.96 8.66 -7.54
CA LYS A 118 -5.34 8.82 -7.97
C LYS A 118 -6.27 8.38 -6.85
N ASN A 119 -7.44 8.99 -6.82
CA ASN A 119 -8.43 8.62 -5.84
C ASN A 119 -9.09 7.32 -6.27
N VAL A 120 -8.75 6.24 -5.61
CA VAL A 120 -9.36 4.95 -5.90
C VAL A 120 -9.84 4.38 -4.58
N ALA A 121 -10.98 3.87 -4.54
CA ALA A 121 -11.59 3.07 -3.49
C ALA A 121 -10.94 3.16 -2.10
N LEU A 122 -10.73 4.33 -1.58
CA LEU A 122 -10.23 4.45 -0.21
C LEU A 122 -11.35 4.41 0.84
#